data_dae4689f77507b019242be62a721944a
#
_entry.id   dae4689f77507b019242be62a721944a
#
_cell.length_a   1.000
_cell.length_b   1.000
_cell.length_c   1.000
_cell.angle_alpha   90.00
_cell.angle_beta   90.00
_cell.angle_gamma   90.00
#
_symmetry.space_group_name_H-M   'P 1'
#
loop_
_entity.id
_entity.type
_entity.pdbx_description
1 polymer ?
#
loop_
_entity_poly.entity_id
_entity_poly.type
_entity_poly.pdbx_seq_one_letter_code
_entity_poly.pdbx_strand_id
1 'polypeptide(L)'
;TKLDNKYYLLEMFSYPSGLNLHLGHWWNFGLSDSFGRFKRMQGYNVFQPMGFDSFGLPAENFALKTGIHPEDSTLHNIHVMEEQLRNIGGTFNWENEIITCKPEYYKWTQWQFLQFFKHGMAYKDTVPVNWCPKCKSVLSNEDSAGGVCERCGTSVIQKEKSQWMLKM
;
A
#
# COMPACT_ATOMS: atom_id res chain seq x y z
N THR A 1 -25.73 -16.18 11.52
CA THR A 1 -26.82 -15.25 11.10
C THR A 1 -26.63 -14.94 9.63
N LYS A 2 -27.62 -15.28 8.79
CA LYS A 2 -27.63 -14.79 7.41
C LYS A 2 -27.82 -13.28 7.51
N LEU A 3 -26.78 -12.54 7.13
CA LEU A 3 -26.86 -11.10 6.99
C LEU A 3 -27.51 -10.80 5.63
N ASP A 4 -28.76 -10.40 5.63
CA ASP A 4 -29.46 -9.97 4.43
C ASP A 4 -29.01 -8.56 4.02
N ASN A 5 -29.23 -8.17 2.76
CA ASN A 5 -28.89 -6.86 2.20
C ASN A 5 -27.43 -6.45 2.41
N LYS A 6 -26.48 -7.32 2.08
CA LYS A 6 -25.05 -7.02 2.17
C LYS A 6 -24.64 -5.94 1.17
N TYR A 7 -23.83 -4.99 1.65
CA TYR A 7 -23.19 -4.00 0.82
C TYR A 7 -21.70 -3.93 1.13
N TYR A 8 -20.87 -4.16 0.13
CA TYR A 8 -19.41 -4.14 0.27
C TYR A 8 -18.87 -2.81 -0.25
N LEU A 9 -18.39 -1.97 0.65
CA LEU A 9 -17.84 -0.65 0.34
C LEU A 9 -16.32 -0.69 0.50
N LEU A 10 -15.61 -0.59 -0.62
CA LEU A 10 -14.16 -0.67 -0.66
C LEU A 10 -13.52 0.71 -0.56
N GLU A 11 -12.43 0.76 0.16
CA GLU A 11 -11.56 1.92 0.32
C GLU A 11 -10.17 1.64 -0.20
N MET A 12 -9.50 2.69 -0.60
CA MET A 12 -8.07 2.66 -0.85
C MET A 12 -7.32 2.73 0.48
N PHE A 13 -6.36 1.83 0.69
CA PHE A 13 -5.54 1.84 1.91
C PHE A 13 -4.56 3.00 1.92
N SER A 14 -4.32 3.58 3.10
CA SER A 14 -3.32 4.61 3.29
C SER A 14 -1.91 4.03 3.31
N TYR A 15 -0.93 4.79 2.79
CA TYR A 15 0.49 4.53 3.05
C TYR A 15 0.91 5.19 4.35
N PRO A 16 1.44 4.45 5.34
CA PRO A 16 1.93 5.02 6.60
C PRO A 16 3.37 5.55 6.46
N SER A 17 3.64 6.30 5.39
CA SER A 17 4.95 6.89 5.08
C SER A 17 5.25 8.19 5.83
N GLY A 18 4.32 8.68 6.63
CA GLY A 18 4.42 9.84 7.50
C GLY A 18 3.45 9.73 8.66
N LEU A 19 3.58 10.63 9.64
CA LEU A 19 2.81 10.55 10.89
C LEU A 19 1.32 10.84 10.73
N ASN A 20 0.92 11.59 9.69
CA ASN A 20 -0.43 12.16 9.66
C ASN A 20 -1.15 11.86 8.35
N LEU A 21 -2.46 11.72 8.46
CA LEU A 21 -3.36 11.83 7.32
C LEU A 21 -3.31 13.26 6.77
N HIS A 22 -3.49 13.40 5.48
CA HIS A 22 -3.61 14.69 4.80
C HIS A 22 -5.00 14.86 4.18
N LEU A 23 -5.30 16.05 3.68
CA LEU A 23 -6.61 16.39 3.13
C LEU A 23 -7.08 15.43 2.03
N GLY A 24 -6.17 14.87 1.22
CA GLY A 24 -6.50 13.86 0.22
C GLY A 24 -7.06 12.57 0.80
N HIS A 25 -6.52 12.12 1.95
CA HIS A 25 -7.08 10.99 2.68
C HIS A 25 -8.49 11.31 3.19
N TRP A 26 -8.68 12.51 3.77
CA TRP A 26 -10.00 12.95 4.20
C TRP A 26 -11.03 13.00 3.06
N TRP A 27 -10.62 13.53 1.92
CA TRP A 27 -11.48 13.57 0.73
C TRP A 27 -11.95 12.17 0.32
N ASN A 28 -11.04 11.20 0.30
CA ASN A 28 -11.38 9.82 -0.04
C ASN A 28 -12.27 9.16 1.01
N PHE A 29 -11.82 9.16 2.27
CA PHE A 29 -12.47 8.42 3.35
C PHE A 29 -13.77 9.08 3.83
N GLY A 30 -13.84 10.40 3.85
CA GLY A 30 -15.04 11.13 4.29
C GLY A 30 -16.22 10.95 3.34
N LEU A 31 -15.96 10.93 2.02
CA LEU A 31 -17.02 10.71 1.03
C LEU A 31 -17.57 9.28 1.09
N SER A 32 -16.70 8.31 1.13
CA SER A 32 -17.11 6.90 1.19
C SER A 32 -17.75 6.54 2.53
N ASP A 33 -17.27 7.08 3.66
CA ASP A 33 -17.93 6.92 4.96
C ASP A 33 -19.34 7.52 4.95
N SER A 34 -19.52 8.71 4.38
CA SER A 34 -20.83 9.34 4.23
C SER A 34 -21.78 8.46 3.41
N PHE A 35 -21.28 7.88 2.32
CA PHE A 35 -22.04 6.94 1.50
C PHE A 35 -22.37 5.64 2.25
N GLY A 36 -21.41 5.11 3.00
CA GLY A 36 -21.61 3.94 3.87
C GLY A 36 -22.72 4.16 4.90
N ARG A 37 -22.73 5.33 5.55
CA ARG A 37 -23.78 5.74 6.50
C ARG A 37 -25.13 5.82 5.80
N PHE A 38 -25.20 6.42 4.63
CA PHE A 38 -26.44 6.48 3.84
C PHE A 38 -26.97 5.09 3.53
N LYS A 39 -26.09 4.14 3.13
CA LYS A 39 -26.51 2.75 2.89
C LYS A 39 -27.00 2.05 4.14
N ARG A 40 -26.37 2.27 5.30
CA ARG A 40 -26.86 1.74 6.59
C ARG A 40 -28.23 2.28 6.95
N MET A 41 -28.48 3.58 6.70
CA MET A 41 -29.81 4.19 6.91
C MET A 41 -30.88 3.58 5.99
N GLN A 42 -30.50 3.05 4.83
CA GLN A 42 -31.39 2.31 3.92
C GLN A 42 -31.61 0.84 4.32
N GLY A 43 -31.04 0.39 5.43
CA GLY A 43 -31.18 -0.98 5.92
C GLY A 43 -30.18 -1.96 5.33
N TYR A 44 -29.12 -1.50 4.66
CA TYR A 44 -28.03 -2.37 4.21
C TYR A 44 -27.09 -2.71 5.36
N ASN A 45 -26.61 -3.95 5.34
CA ASN A 45 -25.49 -4.36 6.16
C ASN A 45 -24.18 -4.04 5.43
N VAL A 46 -23.59 -2.90 5.77
CA VAL A 46 -22.41 -2.37 5.09
C VAL A 46 -21.14 -2.90 5.72
N PHE A 47 -20.34 -3.60 4.93
CA PHE A 47 -18.98 -3.96 5.26
C PHE A 47 -18.02 -2.97 4.59
N GLN A 48 -17.36 -2.16 5.40
CA GLN A 48 -16.40 -1.12 4.97
C GLN A 48 -15.07 -1.37 5.68
N PRO A 49 -14.21 -2.25 5.14
CA PRO A 49 -12.92 -2.55 5.74
C PRO A 49 -11.95 -1.37 5.62
N MET A 50 -11.00 -1.30 6.52
CA MET A 50 -9.88 -0.36 6.50
C MET A 50 -8.56 -1.12 6.60
N GLY A 51 -7.50 -0.49 6.13
CA GLY A 51 -6.17 -1.06 6.24
C GLY A 51 -5.08 -0.07 5.86
N PHE A 52 -3.84 -0.56 5.91
CA PHE A 52 -2.65 0.21 5.61
C PHE A 52 -1.75 -0.58 4.66
N ASP A 53 -1.40 0.06 3.53
CA ASP A 53 -0.39 -0.45 2.62
C ASP A 53 0.99 -0.04 3.14
N SER A 54 1.62 -0.97 3.84
CA SER A 54 2.71 -0.65 4.78
C SER A 54 4.08 -1.13 4.36
N PHE A 55 4.22 -1.67 3.15
CA PHE A 55 5.51 -1.95 2.53
C PHE A 55 5.93 -0.85 1.54
N GLY A 56 7.20 -0.85 1.20
CA GLY A 56 7.75 -0.11 0.08
C GLY A 56 8.66 1.05 0.47
N LEU A 57 9.24 1.67 -0.56
CA LEU A 57 10.25 2.72 -0.45
C LEU A 57 9.81 3.95 0.37
N PRO A 58 8.55 4.41 0.36
CA PRO A 58 8.16 5.54 1.20
C PRO A 58 8.38 5.30 2.69
N ALA A 59 8.01 4.13 3.20
CA ALA A 59 8.23 3.76 4.60
C ALA A 59 9.73 3.59 4.92
N GLU A 60 10.48 2.92 4.04
CA GLU A 60 11.93 2.76 4.19
C GLU A 60 12.67 4.10 4.17
N ASN A 61 12.32 5.00 3.25
CA ASN A 61 12.92 6.32 3.17
C ASN A 61 12.61 7.17 4.41
N PHE A 62 11.43 7.05 4.98
CA PHE A 62 11.09 7.70 6.24
C PHE A 62 11.98 7.17 7.37
N ALA A 63 12.10 5.85 7.49
CA ALA A 63 12.95 5.21 8.48
C ALA A 63 14.43 5.62 8.34
N LEU A 64 14.96 5.66 7.12
CA LEU A 64 16.33 6.14 6.85
C LEU A 64 16.56 7.58 7.29
N LYS A 65 15.57 8.46 7.12
CA LYS A 65 15.65 9.88 7.53
C LYS A 65 15.61 10.06 9.04
N THR A 66 14.87 9.22 9.74
CA THR A 66 14.65 9.31 11.18
C THR A 66 15.63 8.49 12.01
N GLY A 67 16.33 7.52 11.38
CA GLY A 67 17.20 6.57 12.07
C GLY A 67 16.46 5.50 12.88
N ILE A 68 15.14 5.38 12.70
CA ILE A 68 14.28 4.41 13.38
C ILE A 68 14.09 3.17 12.50
N HIS A 69 13.99 1.99 13.11
CA HIS A 69 13.73 0.77 12.34
C HIS A 69 12.42 0.89 11.52
N PRO A 70 12.39 0.43 10.25
CA PRO A 70 11.21 0.57 9.39
C PRO A 70 9.92 0.02 10.01
N GLU A 71 9.99 -1.13 10.68
CA GLU A 71 8.84 -1.74 11.33
C GLU A 71 8.29 -0.85 12.44
N ASP A 72 9.15 -0.34 13.33
CA ASP A 72 8.74 0.48 14.47
C ASP A 72 8.10 1.80 14.01
N SER A 73 8.75 2.46 13.04
CA SER A 73 8.23 3.71 12.49
C SER A 73 6.91 3.52 11.74
N THR A 74 6.78 2.43 11.00
CA THR A 74 5.58 2.10 10.24
C THR A 74 4.41 1.79 11.16
N LEU A 75 4.61 0.92 12.15
CA LEU A 75 3.55 0.57 13.11
C LEU A 75 3.14 1.77 13.98
N HIS A 76 4.08 2.63 14.35
CA HIS A 76 3.77 3.88 15.04
C HIS A 76 2.90 4.80 14.17
N ASN A 77 3.27 5.00 12.90
CA ASN A 77 2.49 5.82 11.97
C ASN A 77 1.09 5.28 11.74
N ILE A 78 0.95 3.95 11.62
CA ILE A 78 -0.36 3.28 11.51
C ILE A 78 -1.22 3.63 12.70
N HIS A 79 -0.69 3.47 13.91
CA HIS A 79 -1.43 3.78 15.14
C HIS A 79 -1.92 5.23 15.18
N VAL A 80 -1.07 6.18 14.83
CA VAL A 80 -1.45 7.60 14.75
C VAL A 80 -2.56 7.84 13.71
N MET A 81 -2.45 7.23 12.54
CA MET A 81 -3.47 7.35 11.48
C MET A 81 -4.80 6.70 11.89
N GLU A 82 -4.78 5.55 12.58
CA GLU A 82 -5.97 4.91 13.15
C GLU A 82 -6.69 5.85 14.13
N GLU A 83 -5.95 6.45 15.05
CA GLU A 83 -6.52 7.40 16.00
C GLU A 83 -7.17 8.59 15.27
N GLN A 84 -6.51 9.12 14.25
CA GLN A 84 -7.06 10.20 13.44
C GLN A 84 -8.35 9.80 12.72
N LEU A 85 -8.39 8.60 12.11
CA LEU A 85 -9.58 8.08 11.45
C LEU A 85 -10.74 7.83 12.44
N ARG A 86 -10.44 7.39 13.64
CA ARG A 86 -11.44 7.23 14.71
C ARG A 86 -11.95 8.57 15.21
N ASN A 87 -11.07 9.57 15.37
CA ASN A 87 -11.41 10.90 15.84
C ASN A 87 -12.32 11.67 14.87
N ILE A 88 -12.17 11.45 13.56
CA ILE A 88 -13.09 12.00 12.57
C ILE A 88 -14.42 11.22 12.47
N GLY A 89 -14.59 10.19 13.28
CA GLY A 89 -15.80 9.41 13.38
C GLY A 89 -16.02 8.39 12.26
N GLY A 90 -14.98 7.96 11.56
CA GLY A 90 -15.07 6.95 10.50
C GLY A 90 -15.70 5.64 10.98
N THR A 91 -16.69 5.13 10.25
CA THR A 91 -17.47 3.94 10.61
C THR A 91 -16.94 2.66 9.96
N PHE A 92 -15.62 2.52 9.96
CA PHE A 92 -14.92 1.37 9.38
C PHE A 92 -15.06 0.11 10.24
N ASN A 93 -14.92 -1.04 9.60
CA ASN A 93 -14.92 -2.34 10.28
C ASN A 93 -13.52 -2.67 10.82
N TRP A 94 -13.14 -2.02 11.89
CA TRP A 94 -11.81 -2.14 12.51
C TRP A 94 -11.42 -3.58 12.92
N GLU A 95 -12.40 -4.42 13.24
CA GLU A 95 -12.16 -5.85 13.55
C GLU A 95 -11.58 -6.62 12.35
N ASN A 96 -11.74 -6.09 11.15
CA ASN A 96 -11.25 -6.66 9.90
C ASN A 96 -10.15 -5.79 9.28
N GLU A 97 -9.41 -5.07 10.10
CA GLU A 97 -8.29 -4.26 9.65
C GLU A 97 -7.20 -5.09 8.99
N ILE A 98 -6.61 -4.55 7.92
CA ILE A 98 -5.53 -5.17 7.17
C ILE A 98 -4.28 -4.31 7.27
N ILE A 99 -3.19 -4.89 7.76
CA ILE A 99 -1.86 -4.27 7.76
C ILE A 99 -0.94 -5.13 6.91
N THR A 100 -0.59 -4.66 5.72
CA THR A 100 0.04 -5.49 4.69
C THR A 100 1.45 -5.95 5.03
N CYS A 101 2.17 -5.26 5.93
CA CYS A 101 3.49 -5.66 6.40
C CYS A 101 3.49 -6.72 7.50
N LYS A 102 2.32 -7.12 8.00
CA LYS A 102 2.24 -8.20 8.98
C LYS A 102 2.31 -9.59 8.32
N PRO A 103 2.97 -10.57 8.96
CA PRO A 103 3.13 -11.93 8.41
C PRO A 103 1.80 -12.61 8.06
N GLU A 104 0.74 -12.32 8.81
CA GLU A 104 -0.61 -12.86 8.59
C GLU A 104 -1.15 -12.50 7.22
N TYR A 105 -0.75 -11.34 6.70
CA TYR A 105 -1.13 -10.87 5.37
C TYR A 105 -0.14 -11.30 4.30
N TYR A 106 1.15 -10.93 4.41
CA TYR A 106 2.09 -11.13 3.31
C TYR A 106 2.45 -12.59 3.03
N LYS A 107 2.20 -13.51 3.95
CA LYS A 107 2.34 -14.95 3.68
C LYS A 107 1.56 -15.41 2.45
N TRP A 108 0.42 -14.77 2.16
CA TRP A 108 -0.39 -15.10 0.99
C TRP A 108 0.23 -14.61 -0.31
N THR A 109 0.89 -13.44 -0.30
CA THR A 109 1.69 -12.95 -1.43
C THR A 109 2.87 -13.88 -1.69
N GLN A 110 3.55 -14.33 -0.63
CA GLN A 110 4.63 -15.31 -0.74
C GLN A 110 4.13 -16.64 -1.30
N TRP A 111 2.99 -17.12 -0.81
CA TRP A 111 2.37 -18.34 -1.32
C TRP A 111 2.03 -18.22 -2.82
N GLN A 112 1.43 -17.10 -3.23
CA GLN A 112 1.10 -16.84 -4.62
C GLN A 112 2.35 -16.84 -5.52
N PHE A 113 3.41 -16.17 -5.08
CA PHE A 113 4.70 -16.18 -5.79
C PHE A 113 5.23 -17.60 -5.95
N LEU A 114 5.18 -18.42 -4.89
CA LEU A 114 5.60 -19.81 -4.95
C LEU A 114 4.76 -20.66 -5.93
N GLN A 115 3.46 -20.37 -6.06
CA GLN A 115 2.65 -21.03 -7.09
C GLN A 115 3.10 -20.62 -8.50
N PHE A 116 3.35 -19.34 -8.75
CA PHE A 116 3.88 -18.89 -10.04
C PHE A 116 5.22 -19.51 -10.35
N PHE A 117 6.11 -19.60 -9.38
CA PHE A 117 7.41 -20.25 -9.55
C PHE A 117 7.27 -21.75 -9.86
N LYS A 118 6.47 -22.49 -9.11
CA LYS A 118 6.23 -23.92 -9.31
C LYS A 118 5.64 -24.24 -10.69
N HIS A 119 4.84 -23.35 -11.24
CA HIS A 119 4.23 -23.52 -12.57
C HIS A 119 5.07 -22.89 -13.70
N GLY A 120 6.29 -22.45 -13.42
CA GLY A 120 7.19 -21.87 -14.41
C GLY A 120 6.77 -20.51 -14.96
N MET A 121 5.81 -19.86 -14.29
CA MET A 121 5.39 -18.50 -14.63
C MET A 121 6.35 -17.44 -14.06
N ALA A 122 6.90 -17.67 -12.88
CA ALA A 122 7.95 -16.81 -12.32
C ALA A 122 9.33 -17.43 -12.61
N TYR A 123 10.23 -16.61 -13.13
CA TYR A 123 11.60 -16.99 -13.44
C TYR A 123 12.57 -15.85 -13.21
N LYS A 124 13.83 -16.16 -13.09
CA LYS A 124 14.88 -15.15 -12.86
C LYS A 124 15.65 -14.94 -14.15
N ASP A 125 15.85 -13.66 -14.52
CA ASP A 125 16.60 -13.28 -15.71
C ASP A 125 17.41 -12.01 -15.46
N THR A 126 18.38 -11.73 -16.32
CA THR A 126 19.13 -10.48 -16.32
C THR A 126 18.64 -9.59 -17.44
N VAL A 127 18.06 -8.47 -17.06
CA VAL A 127 17.41 -7.55 -17.99
C VAL A 127 17.86 -6.11 -17.75
N PRO A 128 17.88 -5.26 -18.81
CA PRO A 128 18.10 -3.84 -18.63
C PRO A 128 16.92 -3.21 -17.87
N VAL A 129 17.22 -2.43 -16.84
CA VAL A 129 16.24 -1.71 -16.05
C VAL A 129 16.58 -0.21 -16.00
N ASN A 130 15.55 0.62 -15.82
CA ASN A 130 15.74 2.03 -15.54
C ASN A 130 16.33 2.18 -14.12
N TRP A 131 17.54 2.68 -14.00
CA TRP A 131 18.26 2.78 -12.75
C TRP A 131 18.54 4.23 -12.36
N CYS A 132 18.13 4.63 -11.16
CA CYS A 132 18.56 5.90 -10.58
C CYS A 132 19.83 5.71 -9.74
N PRO A 133 20.98 6.30 -10.14
CA PRO A 133 22.22 6.12 -9.42
C PRO A 133 22.23 6.80 -8.06
N LYS A 134 21.44 7.89 -7.87
CA LYS A 134 21.33 8.61 -6.62
C LYS A 134 20.43 7.89 -5.62
N CYS A 135 19.23 7.49 -6.03
CA CYS A 135 18.29 6.74 -5.18
C CYS A 135 18.67 5.27 -5.01
N LYS A 136 19.61 4.76 -5.86
CA LYS A 136 20.02 3.35 -5.89
C LYS A 136 18.84 2.38 -6.04
N SER A 137 17.86 2.76 -6.86
CA SER A 137 16.62 1.99 -7.07
C SER A 137 16.32 1.81 -8.55
N VAL A 138 15.62 0.72 -8.84
CA VAL A 138 14.96 0.47 -10.13
C VAL A 138 13.71 1.34 -10.20
N LEU A 139 13.42 1.87 -11.38
CA LEU A 139 12.27 2.73 -11.64
C LEU A 139 11.37 2.10 -12.72
N SER A 140 10.08 2.32 -12.61
CA SER A 140 9.15 2.05 -13.68
C SER A 140 9.37 2.99 -14.87
N ASN A 141 8.72 2.74 -15.99
CA ASN A 141 8.78 3.66 -17.13
C ASN A 141 8.13 5.01 -16.78
N GLU A 142 7.08 4.98 -16.00
CA GLU A 142 6.37 6.16 -15.50
C GLU A 142 7.27 7.00 -14.58
N ASP A 143 7.91 6.38 -13.57
CA ASP A 143 8.82 7.04 -12.61
C ASP A 143 10.10 7.59 -13.27
N SER A 144 10.39 7.19 -14.51
CA SER A 144 11.54 7.60 -15.31
C SER A 144 11.19 8.39 -16.55
N ALA A 145 9.96 8.90 -16.63
CA ALA A 145 9.49 9.69 -17.75
C ALA A 145 10.40 10.91 -18.00
N GLY A 146 10.73 11.15 -19.27
CA GLY A 146 11.67 12.22 -19.65
C GLY A 146 13.14 11.94 -19.33
N GLY A 147 13.50 10.68 -18.96
CA GLY A 147 14.88 10.26 -18.68
C GLY A 147 15.42 10.72 -17.33
N VAL A 148 14.56 11.19 -16.45
CA VAL A 148 14.91 11.65 -15.09
C VAL A 148 14.11 10.91 -14.03
N CYS A 149 14.71 10.73 -12.86
CA CYS A 149 14.05 10.13 -11.72
C CYS A 149 13.01 11.09 -11.14
N GLU A 150 11.75 10.70 -11.10
CA GLU A 150 10.66 11.50 -10.53
C GLU A 150 10.94 11.97 -9.10
N ARG A 151 11.63 11.13 -8.29
CA ARG A 151 11.88 11.40 -6.87
C ARG A 151 13.00 12.40 -6.61
N CYS A 152 14.05 12.42 -7.44
CA CYS A 152 15.26 13.21 -7.14
C CYS A 152 15.79 14.03 -8.31
N GLY A 153 15.16 13.98 -9.48
CA GLY A 153 15.53 14.70 -10.68
C GLY A 153 16.85 14.26 -11.35
N THR A 154 17.50 13.19 -10.83
CA THR A 154 18.77 12.69 -11.39
C THR A 154 18.51 11.93 -12.68
N SER A 155 19.39 12.08 -13.68
CA SER A 155 19.33 11.33 -14.93
C SER A 155 19.33 9.82 -14.68
N VAL A 156 18.39 9.14 -15.31
CA VAL A 156 18.24 7.69 -15.26
C VAL A 156 19.16 7.03 -16.27
N ILE A 157 19.77 5.91 -15.91
CA ILE A 157 20.60 5.10 -16.79
C ILE A 157 20.01 3.70 -16.95
N GLN A 158 20.29 3.06 -18.08
CA GLN A 158 20.02 1.64 -18.26
C GLN A 158 21.10 0.83 -17.56
N LYS A 159 20.69 -0.15 -16.77
CA LYS A 159 21.60 -1.04 -16.02
C LYS A 159 21.10 -2.46 -16.04
N GLU A 160 21.97 -3.39 -16.42
CA GLU A 160 21.68 -4.83 -16.32
C GLU A 160 21.53 -5.24 -14.86
N LYS A 161 20.39 -5.85 -14.55
CA LYS A 161 20.05 -6.36 -13.21
C LYS A 161 19.38 -7.72 -13.29
N SER A 162 19.78 -8.60 -12.37
CA SER A 162 19.02 -9.84 -12.17
C SER A 162 17.67 -9.50 -11.51
N GLN A 163 16.59 -9.87 -12.19
CA GLN A 163 15.21 -9.57 -11.81
C GLN A 163 14.34 -10.82 -11.85
N TRP A 164 13.31 -10.85 -11.00
CA TRP A 164 12.22 -11.79 -11.15
C TRP A 164 11.27 -11.29 -12.24
N MET A 165 10.98 -12.19 -13.17
CA MET A 165 10.09 -11.93 -14.30
C MET A 165 8.88 -12.83 -14.21
N LEU A 166 7.74 -12.34 -14.71
CA LEU A 166 6.52 -13.11 -14.84
C LEU A 166 6.18 -13.28 -16.32
N LYS A 167 5.88 -14.52 -16.73
CA LYS A 167 5.31 -14.81 -18.04
C LYS A 167 3.82 -14.48 -17.99
N MET A 168 3.40 -13.46 -18.73
CA MET A 168 2.00 -13.11 -18.92
C MET A 168 1.57 -13.41 -20.34
#